data_5b6f7c21fa57182eabfa119fd81d76b5
#
_entry.id   5b6f7c21fa57182eabfa119fd81d76b5
#
_cell.length_a   1.000
_cell.length_b   1.000
_cell.length_c   1.000
_cell.angle_alpha   90.00
_cell.angle_beta   90.00
_cell.angle_gamma   90.00
#
_symmetry.space_group_name_H-M   'P 1'
#
loop_
_entity.id
_entity.type
_entity.pdbx_description
1 polymer ?
#
loop_
_entity_poly.entity_id
_entity_poly.type
_entity_poly.pdbx_seq_one_letter_code
_entity_poly.pdbx_strand_id
1 'polypeptide(L)' 'MVKKYKIEEMDAKIQEIKKAAKEIEKLGGDIEAVKKNLVRLRASTKMLELNISDAMLVM' A
#
# COMPACT_ATOMS: atom_id res chain seq x y z
N MET A 1 -7.96 -17.47 21.34
CA MET A 1 -7.77 -18.08 20.04
C MET A 1 -7.04 -17.14 19.10
N VAL A 2 -6.03 -17.64 18.44
CA VAL A 2 -5.27 -16.83 17.50
C VAL A 2 -5.89 -16.96 16.12
N LYS A 3 -6.29 -15.85 15.58
CA LYS A 3 -6.81 -15.82 14.22
C LYS A 3 -5.64 -15.73 13.26
N LYS A 4 -5.60 -16.63 12.30
CA LYS A 4 -4.56 -16.59 11.29
C LYS A 4 -4.90 -15.56 10.25
N TYR A 5 -3.98 -14.64 10.04
CA TYR A 5 -4.11 -13.64 8.99
C TYR A 5 -3.35 -14.11 7.76
N LYS A 6 -3.87 -13.77 6.62
CA LYS A 6 -3.20 -14.09 5.36
C LYS A 6 -2.19 -13.00 5.02
N ILE A 7 -1.16 -12.93 5.83
CA ILE A 7 -0.17 -11.85 5.73
C ILE A 7 0.49 -11.79 4.36
N GLU A 8 0.87 -12.95 3.81
CA GLU A 8 1.53 -12.97 2.52
C GLU A 8 0.62 -12.46 1.41
N GLU A 9 -0.65 -12.82 1.47
CA GLU A 9 -1.61 -12.33 0.49
C GLU A 9 -1.87 -10.84 0.66
N MET A 10 -1.94 -10.37 1.91
CA MET A 10 -2.11 -8.95 2.20
C MET A 10 -0.92 -8.15 1.67
N ASP A 11 0.28 -8.64 1.90
CA ASP A 11 1.48 -7.97 1.40
C ASP A 11 1.48 -7.92 -0.12
N ALA A 12 1.10 -9.02 -0.77
CA ALA A 12 1.03 -9.06 -2.22
C ALA A 12 0.07 -8.01 -2.76
N LYS A 13 -1.07 -7.83 -2.09
CA LYS A 13 -2.04 -6.82 -2.50
C LYS A 13 -1.51 -5.40 -2.32
N ILE A 14 -0.74 -5.18 -1.27
CA ILE A 14 -0.11 -3.88 -1.05
C ILE A 14 0.90 -3.59 -2.16
N GLN A 15 1.67 -4.60 -2.57
CA GLN A 15 2.61 -4.42 -3.67
C GLN A 15 1.88 -4.10 -4.97
N GLU A 16 0.71 -4.68 -5.19
CA GLU A 16 -0.12 -4.35 -6.35
C GLU A 16 -0.57 -2.89 -6.30
N ILE A 17 -0.95 -2.39 -5.12
CA ILE A 17 -1.34 -0.98 -4.97
C ILE A 17 -0.16 -0.08 -5.32
N LYS A 18 1.03 -0.40 -4.84
CA LYS A 18 2.22 0.39 -5.11
C LYS A 18 2.54 0.41 -6.60
N LYS A 19 2.39 -0.73 -7.25
CA LYS A 19 2.63 -0.82 -8.68
C LYS A 19 1.61 0.00 -9.46
N ALA A 20 0.34 -0.12 -9.09
CA ALA A 20 -0.73 0.64 -9.73
C ALA A 20 -0.52 2.14 -9.57
N ALA A 21 -0.07 2.58 -8.40
CA ALA A 21 0.20 3.99 -8.15
C ALA A 21 1.30 4.50 -9.08
N LYS A 22 2.35 3.72 -9.30
CA LYS A 22 3.41 4.09 -10.23
C LYS A 22 2.89 4.21 -11.65
N GLU A 23 2.01 3.31 -12.04
CA GLU A 23 1.45 3.34 -13.38
C GLU A 23 0.56 4.58 -13.57
N ILE A 24 -0.23 4.92 -12.57
CA ILE A 24 -1.05 6.13 -12.62
C ILE A 24 -0.16 7.37 -12.74
N GLU A 25 0.95 7.39 -12.02
CA GLU A 25 1.89 8.50 -12.09
C GLU A 25 2.45 8.67 -13.49
N LYS A 26 2.77 7.57 -14.16
CA LYS A 26 3.27 7.61 -15.52
C LYS A 26 2.22 8.09 -16.51
N LEU A 27 0.96 7.76 -16.27
CA LEU A 27 -0.12 8.08 -17.19
C LEU A 27 -0.65 9.50 -17.00
N GLY A 28 -0.61 10.03 -15.80
CA GLY A 28 -1.19 11.34 -15.56
C GLY A 28 -0.71 12.02 -14.29
N GLY A 29 0.52 11.76 -13.88
CA GLY A 29 1.07 12.33 -12.66
C GLY A 29 1.33 13.82 -12.71
N ASP A 30 1.23 14.44 -13.89
CA ASP A 30 1.35 15.88 -14.02
C ASP A 30 0.04 16.61 -13.75
N ILE A 31 -1.06 15.88 -13.59
CA ILE A 31 -2.33 16.47 -13.18
C ILE A 31 -2.24 16.74 -11.67
N GLU A 32 -2.41 18.00 -11.27
CA GLU A 32 -2.22 18.41 -9.87
C GLU A 32 -3.04 17.59 -8.88
N ALA A 33 -4.31 17.34 -9.17
CA ALA A 33 -5.16 16.58 -8.28
C ALA A 33 -4.66 15.13 -8.13
N VAL A 34 -4.19 14.54 -9.23
CA VAL A 34 -3.64 13.20 -9.21
C VAL A 34 -2.36 13.15 -8.39
N LYS A 35 -1.48 14.12 -8.59
CA LYS A 35 -0.22 14.21 -7.85
C LYS A 35 -0.47 14.26 -6.34
N LYS A 36 -1.39 15.11 -5.90
CA LYS A 36 -1.71 15.25 -4.48
C LYS A 36 -2.28 13.97 -3.90
N ASN A 37 -3.17 13.32 -4.65
CA ASN A 37 -3.77 12.07 -4.17
C ASN A 37 -2.79 10.90 -4.17
N LEU A 38 -1.83 10.90 -5.09
CA LEU A 38 -0.80 9.86 -5.08
C LEU A 38 0.08 9.97 -3.85
N VAL A 39 0.38 11.20 -3.40
CA VAL A 39 1.14 11.40 -2.16
C VAL A 39 0.37 10.79 -0.99
N ARG A 40 -0.93 11.05 -0.91
CA ARG A 40 -1.76 10.50 0.15
C ARG A 40 -1.87 8.98 0.06
N LEU A 41 -2.02 8.47 -1.13
CA LEU A 41 -2.12 7.03 -1.34
C LEU A 41 -0.84 6.33 -0.89
N ARG A 42 0.31 6.89 -1.25
CA ARG A 42 1.59 6.30 -0.85
C ARG A 42 1.78 6.33 0.65
N ALA A 43 1.38 7.42 1.30
CA ALA A 43 1.46 7.50 2.75
C ALA A 43 0.57 6.46 3.42
N SER A 44 -0.67 6.32 2.93
CA SER A 44 -1.60 5.32 3.47
C SER A 44 -1.11 3.90 3.22
N THR A 45 -0.54 3.65 2.05
CA THR A 45 0.01 2.34 1.71
C THR A 45 1.18 2.00 2.62
N LYS A 46 2.02 2.98 2.93
CA LYS A 46 3.12 2.77 3.84
C LYS A 46 2.63 2.41 5.23
N MET A 47 1.56 3.05 5.69
CA MET A 47 0.96 2.70 6.98
C MET A 47 0.45 1.27 6.98
N LEU A 48 -0.16 0.84 5.88
CA LEU A 48 -0.60 -0.55 5.76
C LEU A 48 0.57 -1.52 5.85
N GLU A 49 1.68 -1.19 5.19
CA GLU A 49 2.88 -2.02 5.26
C GLU A 49 3.40 -2.13 6.68
N LEU A 50 3.41 -1.02 7.40
CA LEU A 50 3.86 -1.02 8.79
C LEU A 50 2.93 -1.84 9.67
N ASN A 51 1.62 -1.73 9.44
CA ASN A 51 0.65 -2.52 10.21
C ASN A 51 0.85 -4.01 10.01
N ILE A 52 1.16 -4.42 8.78
CA ILE A 52 1.42 -5.82 8.48
C ILE A 52 2.72 -6.28 9.13
N SER A 53 3.76 -5.46 9.06
CA SER A 53 5.03 -5.78 9.70
C SER A 53 4.87 -5.96 11.20
N ASP A 54 4.09 -5.07 11.83
CA ASP A 54 3.83 -5.18 13.27
C ASP A 54 3.07 -6.47 13.58
N ALA A 55 2.10 -6.82 12.76
CA ALA A 55 1.35 -8.06 12.95
C ALA A 55 2.26 -9.28 12.83
N MET A 56 3.20 -9.25 11.90
CA MET A 56 4.16 -10.33 11.73
C MET A 56 5.06 -10.48 12.95
N LEU A 57 5.43 -9.36 13.56
CA LEU A 57 6.31 -9.41 14.73
C LEU A 57 5.63 -10.02 15.95
N VAL A 58 4.32 -9.89 16.08
CA VAL A 58 3.60 -10.44 17.23
C VAL A 58 3.03 -11.82 16.96
N MET A 59 3.16 -12.31 15.78
CA MET A 59 2.75 -13.65 15.42
C MET A 59 3.91 -14.61 15.55
#